data_f9889503262deb6a9848b17ca032519f
#
_entry.id   f9889503262deb6a9848b17ca032519f
#
_cell.length_a   1.000
_cell.length_b   1.000
_cell.length_c   1.000
_cell.angle_alpha   90.00
_cell.angle_beta   90.00
_cell.angle_gamma   90.00
#
_symmetry.space_group_name_H-M   'P 1'
#
loop_
_entity.id
_entity.type
_entity.pdbx_description
1 polymer ?
#
loop_
_entity_poly.entity_id
_entity_poly.type
_entity_poly.pdbx_seq_one_letter_code
_entity_poly.pdbx_strand_id
1 'polypeptide(L)'
;MNQASLVLILAFVLGALLPFAVRPLLHALNMVDIPNERSSHTIPTYRGMGLATASATCLSFAVATLMGWTVNLPISLTFLAGGGLALLLGWAEDVYGVSVAKRAGMQLVIGLGIALSLAITQEALLLWVPVAGLFIAGYINVTNFMDGINGISGCHGLVAGLAYAYMGGVSSLPWMTIGGLAIAGAYTAFLPWNLRTGHNVFLGDAGSYFLGASLGTIAVGAFYAGIPFLASIAPLLVYLADSSMTLIRRMAAGEQWYKPHRTHVYQRLTDVGLGHISATIMVSSATAIVWAFVLFASDLFLTGAFFAGFGVLALAVAVIVLYLRLPELLDTRLQPAEQRHANSKQNIADLNAETHPVSERKSEGSQE
;
A
#
# COMPACT_ATOMS: atom_id res chain seq x y z
N MET A 1 2.72 -19.90 -24.80
CA MET A 1 2.80 -18.92 -23.71
C MET A 1 4.21 -18.96 -23.13
N ASN A 2 4.80 -17.84 -22.86
CA ASN A 2 6.11 -17.79 -22.19
C ASN A 2 5.96 -17.99 -20.67
N GLN A 3 7.07 -18.27 -19.97
CA GLN A 3 7.12 -18.51 -18.52
C GLN A 3 6.50 -17.36 -17.70
N ALA A 4 6.78 -16.12 -18.11
CA ALA A 4 6.28 -14.91 -17.47
C ALA A 4 4.74 -14.83 -17.50
N SER A 5 4.14 -15.07 -18.68
CA SER A 5 2.67 -15.10 -18.82
C SER A 5 2.02 -16.21 -18.00
N LEU A 6 2.66 -17.37 -17.90
CA LEU A 6 2.15 -18.50 -17.10
C LEU A 6 2.12 -18.15 -15.61
N VAL A 7 3.17 -17.50 -15.08
CA VAL A 7 3.20 -17.09 -13.67
C VAL A 7 2.15 -16.02 -13.37
N LEU A 8 2.02 -15.01 -14.21
CA LEU A 8 1.00 -13.97 -14.06
C LEU A 8 -0.41 -14.58 -14.01
N ILE A 9 -0.73 -15.47 -14.96
CA ILE A 9 -2.04 -16.14 -15.02
C ILE A 9 -2.24 -17.05 -13.81
N LEU A 10 -1.24 -17.84 -13.43
CA LEU A 10 -1.33 -18.72 -12.26
C LEU A 10 -1.58 -17.91 -10.98
N ALA A 11 -0.81 -16.83 -10.77
CA ALA A 11 -1.00 -15.95 -9.62
C ALA A 11 -2.39 -15.30 -9.60
N PHE A 12 -2.88 -14.86 -10.77
CA PHE A 12 -4.21 -14.28 -10.90
C PHE A 12 -5.30 -15.34 -10.60
N VAL A 13 -5.21 -16.52 -11.18
CA VAL A 13 -6.19 -17.59 -10.97
C VAL A 13 -6.21 -18.04 -9.50
N LEU A 14 -5.04 -18.26 -8.90
CA LEU A 14 -4.96 -18.58 -7.47
C LEU A 14 -5.50 -17.45 -6.60
N GLY A 15 -5.15 -16.19 -6.90
CA GLY A 15 -5.65 -15.01 -6.19
C GLY A 15 -7.17 -14.83 -6.31
N ALA A 16 -7.77 -15.25 -7.41
CA ALA A 16 -9.23 -15.24 -7.61
C ALA A 16 -9.94 -16.39 -6.88
N LEU A 17 -9.32 -17.56 -6.77
CA LEU A 17 -9.94 -18.77 -6.22
C LEU A 17 -9.69 -18.98 -4.72
N LEU A 18 -8.48 -18.68 -4.21
CA LEU A 18 -8.14 -18.89 -2.80
C LEU A 18 -9.05 -18.12 -1.81
N PRO A 19 -9.58 -16.93 -2.13
CA PRO A 19 -10.54 -16.26 -1.26
C PRO A 19 -11.77 -17.10 -0.91
N PHE A 20 -12.23 -18.01 -1.79
CA PHE A 20 -13.34 -18.93 -1.48
C PHE A 20 -12.97 -19.92 -0.39
N ALA A 21 -11.70 -20.36 -0.31
CA ALA A 21 -11.22 -21.26 0.74
C ALA A 21 -10.89 -20.51 2.04
N VAL A 22 -10.36 -19.28 1.93
CA VAL A 22 -9.95 -18.48 3.10
C VAL A 22 -11.15 -17.85 3.81
N ARG A 23 -12.19 -17.43 3.08
CA ARG A 23 -13.37 -16.77 3.66
C ARG A 23 -14.07 -17.59 4.77
N PRO A 24 -14.31 -18.90 4.65
CA PRO A 24 -14.86 -19.70 5.74
C PRO A 24 -13.98 -19.71 7.00
N LEU A 25 -12.64 -19.71 6.83
CA LEU A 25 -11.69 -19.62 7.93
C LEU A 25 -11.81 -18.27 8.66
N LEU A 26 -11.86 -17.15 7.91
CA LEU A 26 -12.05 -15.82 8.49
C LEU A 26 -13.37 -15.72 9.26
N HIS A 27 -14.42 -16.35 8.74
CA HIS A 27 -15.71 -16.42 9.42
C HIS A 27 -15.60 -17.21 10.73
N ALA A 28 -14.98 -18.40 10.69
CA ALA A 28 -14.82 -19.26 11.86
C ALA A 28 -13.97 -18.61 12.97
N LEU A 29 -13.02 -17.76 12.60
CA LEU A 29 -12.15 -16.99 13.52
C LEU A 29 -12.76 -15.64 13.92
N ASN A 30 -13.98 -15.30 13.48
CA ASN A 30 -14.63 -14.01 13.71
C ASN A 30 -13.75 -12.79 13.35
N MET A 31 -12.96 -12.92 12.28
CA MET A 31 -12.06 -11.85 11.83
C MET A 31 -12.85 -10.74 11.11
N VAL A 32 -13.59 -9.95 11.90
CA VAL A 32 -14.46 -8.87 11.41
C VAL A 32 -13.94 -7.54 11.96
N ASP A 33 -13.68 -6.61 11.06
CA ASP A 33 -13.40 -5.21 11.40
C ASP A 33 -14.73 -4.47 11.59
N ILE A 34 -14.96 -4.03 12.82
CA ILE A 34 -16.16 -3.28 13.20
C ILE A 34 -15.87 -1.79 13.03
N PRO A 35 -16.71 -1.05 12.27
CA PRO A 35 -16.53 0.38 12.06
C PRO A 35 -16.36 1.16 13.36
N ASN A 36 -15.39 2.07 13.39
CA ASN A 36 -15.16 3.02 14.46
C ASN A 36 -14.97 4.45 13.88
N GLU A 37 -14.78 5.46 14.71
CA GLU A 37 -14.62 6.86 14.29
C GLU A 37 -13.49 7.10 13.28
N ARG A 38 -12.52 6.18 13.17
CA ARG A 38 -11.37 6.26 12.26
C ARG A 38 -11.56 5.44 10.99
N SER A 39 -12.62 4.64 10.93
CA SER A 39 -12.85 3.75 9.78
C SER A 39 -13.33 4.52 8.56
N SER A 40 -12.88 4.09 7.38
CA SER A 40 -13.36 4.57 6.09
C SER A 40 -14.56 3.76 5.57
N HIS A 41 -15.06 2.80 6.35
CA HIS A 41 -16.21 1.94 6.04
C HIS A 41 -17.29 2.09 7.13
N THR A 42 -18.54 1.76 6.77
CA THR A 42 -19.72 1.93 7.62
C THR A 42 -20.38 0.61 8.03
N ILE A 43 -19.95 -0.51 7.45
CA ILE A 43 -20.48 -1.86 7.70
C ILE A 43 -19.38 -2.79 8.19
N PRO A 44 -19.67 -3.74 9.11
CA PRO A 44 -18.72 -4.75 9.52
C PRO A 44 -18.17 -5.53 8.32
N THR A 45 -16.85 -5.62 8.21
CA THR A 45 -16.17 -6.15 7.03
C THR A 45 -15.13 -7.19 7.44
N TYR A 46 -15.09 -8.35 6.75
CA TYR A 46 -14.06 -9.35 7.01
C TYR A 46 -12.67 -8.83 6.63
N ARG A 47 -11.70 -8.95 7.55
CA ARG A 47 -10.29 -8.63 7.33
C ARG A 47 -9.42 -9.88 7.33
N GLY A 48 -8.22 -9.81 6.72
CA GLY A 48 -7.28 -10.94 6.65
C GLY A 48 -7.33 -11.70 5.31
N MET A 49 -8.02 -11.18 4.28
CA MET A 49 -8.01 -11.77 2.94
C MET A 49 -6.61 -11.75 2.31
N GLY A 50 -5.69 -10.99 2.87
CA GLY A 50 -4.28 -11.02 2.53
C GLY A 50 -3.64 -12.40 2.64
N LEU A 51 -4.16 -13.29 3.49
CA LEU A 51 -3.74 -14.68 3.53
C LEU A 51 -3.92 -15.36 2.16
N ALA A 52 -5.06 -15.16 1.50
CA ALA A 52 -5.31 -15.71 0.16
C ALA A 52 -4.38 -15.09 -0.90
N THR A 53 -4.26 -13.74 -0.89
CA THR A 53 -3.45 -13.00 -1.86
C THR A 53 -1.96 -13.32 -1.74
N ALA A 54 -1.43 -13.33 -0.52
CA ALA A 54 -0.04 -13.69 -0.25
C ALA A 54 0.24 -15.16 -0.59
N SER A 55 -0.68 -16.09 -0.24
CA SER A 55 -0.55 -17.50 -0.62
C SER A 55 -0.55 -17.69 -2.12
N ALA A 56 -1.37 -16.96 -2.88
CA ALA A 56 -1.38 -17.00 -4.34
C ALA A 56 -0.03 -16.56 -4.91
N THR A 57 0.55 -15.47 -4.37
CA THR A 57 1.88 -15.00 -4.76
C THR A 57 2.96 -16.03 -4.45
N CYS A 58 2.99 -16.55 -3.21
CA CYS A 58 3.97 -17.57 -2.80
C CYS A 58 3.89 -18.84 -3.63
N LEU A 59 2.68 -19.38 -3.85
CA LEU A 59 2.49 -20.62 -4.60
C LEU A 59 2.90 -20.47 -6.06
N SER A 60 2.49 -19.38 -6.73
CA SER A 60 2.87 -19.14 -8.13
C SER A 60 4.38 -18.94 -8.29
N PHE A 61 5.01 -18.21 -7.37
CA PHE A 61 6.45 -18.00 -7.35
C PHE A 61 7.21 -19.30 -7.02
N ALA A 62 6.72 -20.10 -6.06
CA ALA A 62 7.30 -21.39 -5.70
C ALA A 62 7.23 -22.39 -6.88
N VAL A 63 6.11 -22.46 -7.60
CA VAL A 63 5.99 -23.28 -8.81
C VAL A 63 7.02 -22.86 -9.84
N ALA A 64 7.16 -21.55 -10.10
CA ALA A 64 8.17 -21.04 -11.03
C ALA A 64 9.61 -21.38 -10.59
N THR A 65 9.87 -21.33 -9.28
CA THR A 65 11.17 -21.71 -8.70
C THR A 65 11.44 -23.20 -8.88
N LEU A 66 10.47 -24.07 -8.60
CA LEU A 66 10.59 -25.52 -8.80
C LEU A 66 10.78 -25.90 -10.28
N MET A 67 10.21 -25.13 -11.19
CA MET A 67 10.41 -25.27 -12.64
C MET A 67 11.76 -24.68 -13.12
N GLY A 68 12.57 -24.11 -12.24
CA GLY A 68 13.86 -23.48 -12.58
C GLY A 68 13.73 -22.13 -13.32
N TRP A 69 12.53 -21.53 -13.37
CA TRP A 69 12.31 -20.30 -14.13
C TRP A 69 12.89 -19.05 -13.44
N THR A 70 13.11 -19.08 -12.14
CA THR A 70 13.72 -17.97 -11.39
C THR A 70 15.24 -17.94 -11.49
N VAL A 71 15.87 -19.02 -11.95
CA VAL A 71 17.31 -19.22 -12.17
C VAL A 71 18.16 -19.15 -10.89
N ASN A 72 17.80 -18.33 -9.89
CA ASN A 72 18.56 -18.15 -8.65
C ASN A 72 17.76 -18.68 -7.45
N LEU A 73 18.05 -19.92 -7.05
CA LEU A 73 17.36 -20.58 -5.93
C LEU A 73 17.55 -19.86 -4.57
N PRO A 74 18.77 -19.43 -4.17
CA PRO A 74 18.93 -18.69 -2.91
C PRO A 74 18.09 -17.41 -2.81
N ILE A 75 18.06 -16.58 -3.87
CA ILE A 75 17.22 -15.39 -3.90
C ILE A 75 15.73 -15.77 -3.81
N SER A 76 15.33 -16.82 -4.53
CA SER A 76 13.95 -17.32 -4.51
C SER A 76 13.53 -17.78 -3.12
N LEU A 77 14.39 -18.51 -2.43
CA LEU A 77 14.14 -18.93 -1.05
C LEU A 77 14.08 -17.73 -0.09
N THR A 78 14.93 -16.73 -0.29
CA THR A 78 14.89 -15.48 0.50
C THR A 78 13.55 -14.74 0.31
N PHE A 79 13.07 -14.64 -0.93
CA PHE A 79 11.78 -14.02 -1.23
C PHE A 79 10.62 -14.77 -0.56
N LEU A 80 10.58 -16.10 -0.68
CA LEU A 80 9.53 -16.94 -0.11
C LEU A 80 9.59 -16.94 1.44
N ALA A 81 10.76 -17.09 2.03
CA ALA A 81 10.93 -17.12 3.47
C ALA A 81 10.63 -15.75 4.11
N GLY A 82 11.20 -14.69 3.54
CA GLY A 82 11.00 -13.33 4.04
C GLY A 82 9.53 -12.87 3.93
N GLY A 83 8.93 -13.07 2.76
CA GLY A 83 7.50 -12.81 2.55
C GLY A 83 6.62 -13.69 3.46
N GLY A 84 6.93 -14.99 3.57
CA GLY A 84 6.20 -15.92 4.46
C GLY A 84 6.28 -15.54 5.93
N LEU A 85 7.44 -15.12 6.43
CA LEU A 85 7.59 -14.64 7.82
C LEU A 85 6.79 -13.35 8.04
N ALA A 86 6.79 -12.42 7.09
CA ALA A 86 6.00 -11.20 7.17
C ALA A 86 4.49 -11.48 7.12
N LEU A 87 4.05 -12.43 6.27
CA LEU A 87 2.68 -12.95 6.24
C LEU A 87 2.26 -13.51 7.60
N LEU A 88 3.09 -14.36 8.20
CA LEU A 88 2.80 -14.98 9.51
C LEU A 88 2.74 -13.94 10.63
N LEU A 89 3.63 -12.94 10.60
CA LEU A 89 3.60 -11.83 11.56
C LEU A 89 2.32 -11.00 11.41
N GLY A 90 1.95 -10.63 10.18
CA GLY A 90 0.71 -9.88 9.91
C GLY A 90 -0.53 -10.69 10.26
N TRP A 91 -0.53 -11.99 10.00
CA TRP A 91 -1.60 -12.88 10.42
C TRP A 91 -1.74 -12.95 11.95
N ALA A 92 -0.62 -13.04 12.67
CA ALA A 92 -0.61 -13.00 14.13
C ALA A 92 -1.14 -11.66 14.67
N GLU A 93 -0.85 -10.53 13.98
CA GLU A 93 -1.42 -9.23 14.30
C GLU A 93 -2.93 -9.21 14.09
N ASP A 94 -3.40 -9.70 12.94
CA ASP A 94 -4.82 -9.73 12.60
C ASP A 94 -5.66 -10.58 13.58
N VAL A 95 -5.09 -11.69 14.09
CA VAL A 95 -5.81 -12.64 14.96
C VAL A 95 -5.69 -12.30 16.44
N TYR A 96 -4.48 -11.98 16.91
CA TYR A 96 -4.17 -11.89 18.35
C TYR A 96 -3.88 -10.47 18.81
N GLY A 97 -3.58 -9.55 17.88
CA GLY A 97 -2.98 -8.27 18.18
C GLY A 97 -1.56 -8.40 18.75
N VAL A 98 -0.62 -7.67 18.19
CA VAL A 98 0.79 -7.69 18.63
C VAL A 98 1.17 -6.26 19.03
N SER A 99 1.82 -6.08 20.19
CA SER A 99 2.22 -4.74 20.62
C SER A 99 3.18 -4.10 19.60
N VAL A 100 3.08 -2.78 19.43
CA VAL A 100 3.86 -2.00 18.44
C VAL A 100 5.35 -2.30 18.53
N ALA A 101 5.91 -2.38 19.74
CA ALA A 101 7.34 -2.66 19.95
C ALA A 101 7.74 -4.07 19.48
N LYS A 102 6.93 -5.10 19.80
CA LYS A 102 7.19 -6.48 19.34
C LYS A 102 7.11 -6.57 17.82
N ARG A 103 6.09 -5.97 17.23
CA ARG A 103 5.86 -5.91 15.79
C ARG A 103 7.05 -5.26 15.07
N ALA A 104 7.46 -4.07 15.51
CA ALA A 104 8.61 -3.37 14.93
C ALA A 104 9.91 -4.17 15.07
N GLY A 105 10.15 -4.81 16.23
CA GLY A 105 11.31 -5.68 16.43
C GLY A 105 11.33 -6.89 15.51
N MET A 106 10.18 -7.56 15.34
CA MET A 106 10.08 -8.73 14.44
C MET A 106 10.22 -8.31 12.95
N GLN A 107 9.65 -7.19 12.55
CA GLN A 107 9.84 -6.64 11.20
C GLN A 107 11.31 -6.30 10.94
N LEU A 108 12.01 -5.75 11.93
CA LEU A 108 13.45 -5.47 11.81
C LEU A 108 14.26 -6.77 11.66
N VAL A 109 13.96 -7.81 12.45
CA VAL A 109 14.62 -9.11 12.31
C VAL A 109 14.38 -9.72 10.93
N ILE A 110 13.14 -9.68 10.44
CA ILE A 110 12.79 -10.13 9.08
C ILE A 110 13.57 -9.34 8.03
N GLY A 111 13.57 -8.00 8.13
CA GLY A 111 14.27 -7.13 7.19
C GLY A 111 15.78 -7.37 7.18
N LEU A 112 16.41 -7.49 8.34
CA LEU A 112 17.84 -7.80 8.46
C LEU A 112 18.17 -9.19 7.89
N GLY A 113 17.33 -10.20 8.16
CA GLY A 113 17.51 -11.55 7.64
C GLY A 113 17.42 -11.59 6.10
N ILE A 114 16.45 -10.89 5.51
CA ILE A 114 16.33 -10.74 4.06
C ILE A 114 17.57 -10.03 3.49
N ALA A 115 17.94 -8.88 4.06
CA ALA A 115 19.06 -8.08 3.57
C ALA A 115 20.38 -8.85 3.64
N LEU A 116 20.63 -9.59 4.73
CA LEU A 116 21.81 -10.42 4.89
C LEU A 116 21.85 -11.56 3.88
N SER A 117 20.75 -12.28 3.71
CA SER A 117 20.65 -13.37 2.73
C SER A 117 20.91 -12.90 1.31
N LEU A 118 20.31 -11.76 0.92
CA LEU A 118 20.54 -11.13 -0.38
C LEU A 118 21.99 -10.67 -0.56
N ALA A 119 22.58 -10.06 0.49
CA ALA A 119 23.97 -9.59 0.44
C ALA A 119 24.96 -10.74 0.26
N ILE A 120 24.78 -11.85 0.99
CA ILE A 120 25.61 -13.05 0.82
C ILE A 120 25.44 -13.64 -0.56
N THR A 121 24.19 -13.77 -1.05
CA THR A 121 23.89 -14.43 -2.33
C THR A 121 24.40 -13.64 -3.53
N GLN A 122 24.41 -12.31 -3.44
CA GLN A 122 24.80 -11.42 -4.53
C GLN A 122 26.19 -10.78 -4.31
N GLU A 123 26.95 -11.29 -3.32
CA GLU A 123 28.30 -10.81 -2.98
C GLU A 123 28.36 -9.30 -2.74
N ALA A 124 27.25 -8.72 -2.22
CA ALA A 124 27.19 -7.31 -1.91
C ALA A 124 27.93 -6.98 -0.60
N LEU A 125 28.34 -5.72 -0.46
CA LEU A 125 29.02 -5.26 0.75
C LEU A 125 28.11 -5.41 1.98
N LEU A 126 28.53 -6.18 2.98
CA LEU A 126 27.79 -6.42 4.22
C LEU A 126 27.49 -5.13 5.01
N LEU A 127 28.24 -4.06 4.75
CA LEU A 127 27.99 -2.72 5.32
C LEU A 127 26.59 -2.18 4.98
N TRP A 128 26.00 -2.60 3.86
CA TRP A 128 24.64 -2.21 3.46
C TRP A 128 23.53 -2.96 4.19
N VAL A 129 23.83 -4.11 4.85
CA VAL A 129 22.82 -4.95 5.50
C VAL A 129 21.98 -4.19 6.53
N PRO A 130 22.56 -3.37 7.46
CA PRO A 130 21.75 -2.64 8.43
C PRO A 130 20.78 -1.64 7.77
N VAL A 131 21.24 -0.91 6.76
CA VAL A 131 20.43 0.09 6.06
C VAL A 131 19.33 -0.58 5.24
N ALA A 132 19.67 -1.63 4.50
CA ALA A 132 18.72 -2.40 3.69
C ALA A 132 17.68 -3.13 4.58
N GLY A 133 18.12 -3.70 5.71
CA GLY A 133 17.23 -4.34 6.67
C GLY A 133 16.24 -3.35 7.30
N LEU A 134 16.73 -2.17 7.69
CA LEU A 134 15.88 -1.09 8.19
C LEU A 134 14.91 -0.58 7.11
N PHE A 135 15.36 -0.47 5.86
CA PHE A 135 14.51 -0.10 4.73
C PHE A 135 13.37 -1.10 4.53
N ILE A 136 13.66 -2.42 4.51
CA ILE A 136 12.64 -3.46 4.35
C ILE A 136 11.65 -3.42 5.52
N ALA A 137 12.13 -3.36 6.76
CA ALA A 137 11.29 -3.26 7.96
C ALA A 137 10.40 -2.00 7.93
N GLY A 138 10.98 -0.86 7.55
CA GLY A 138 10.25 0.40 7.36
C GLY A 138 9.19 0.28 6.27
N TYR A 139 9.51 -0.36 5.15
CA TYR A 139 8.59 -0.51 4.04
C TYR A 139 7.43 -1.46 4.34
N ILE A 140 7.62 -2.49 5.19
CA ILE A 140 6.52 -3.29 5.74
C ILE A 140 5.52 -2.39 6.50
N ASN A 141 6.00 -1.44 7.31
CA ASN A 141 5.12 -0.50 7.99
C ASN A 141 4.48 0.50 7.02
N VAL A 142 5.22 1.00 6.04
CA VAL A 142 4.71 1.93 5.01
C VAL A 142 3.53 1.30 4.26
N THR A 143 3.66 0.07 3.78
CA THR A 143 2.56 -0.62 3.09
C THR A 143 1.35 -0.84 3.99
N ASN A 144 1.56 -1.11 5.27
CA ASN A 144 0.47 -1.23 6.24
C ASN A 144 -0.23 0.11 6.48
N PHE A 145 0.51 1.21 6.64
CA PHE A 145 -0.07 2.55 6.80
C PHE A 145 -0.84 3.03 5.57
N MET A 146 -0.42 2.58 4.40
CA MET A 146 -1.08 2.92 3.13
C MET A 146 -2.29 2.02 2.80
N ASP A 147 -2.56 0.95 3.57
CA ASP A 147 -3.69 0.03 3.33
C ASP A 147 -4.96 0.48 4.03
N GLY A 148 -5.39 1.74 3.85
CA GLY A 148 -6.53 2.29 4.57
C GLY A 148 -7.78 2.61 3.72
N ILE A 149 -7.76 2.38 2.40
CA ILE A 149 -8.92 2.53 1.50
C ILE A 149 -9.00 1.38 0.50
N ASN A 150 -10.20 1.10 0.02
CA ASN A 150 -10.42 0.01 -0.92
C ASN A 150 -9.64 0.22 -2.24
N GLY A 151 -8.97 -0.82 -2.68
CA GLY A 151 -8.22 -0.87 -3.94
C GLY A 151 -6.77 -0.45 -3.84
N ILE A 152 -6.35 0.29 -2.82
CA ILE A 152 -5.04 0.95 -2.78
C ILE A 152 -3.88 -0.05 -2.81
N SER A 153 -3.89 -1.07 -1.95
CA SER A 153 -2.85 -2.11 -1.91
C SER A 153 -2.92 -3.05 -3.11
N GLY A 154 -4.12 -3.35 -3.61
CA GLY A 154 -4.30 -4.13 -4.84
C GLY A 154 -3.68 -3.44 -6.05
N CYS A 155 -3.97 -2.16 -6.24
CA CYS A 155 -3.40 -1.36 -7.32
C CYS A 155 -1.90 -1.10 -7.14
N HIS A 156 -1.42 -0.92 -5.89
CA HIS A 156 0.01 -0.78 -5.64
C HIS A 156 0.77 -2.07 -5.98
N GLY A 157 0.26 -3.23 -5.55
CA GLY A 157 0.83 -4.53 -5.92
C GLY A 157 0.85 -4.75 -7.45
N LEU A 158 -0.21 -4.34 -8.17
CA LEU A 158 -0.25 -4.37 -9.63
C LEU A 158 0.85 -3.48 -10.23
N VAL A 159 0.87 -2.18 -9.89
CA VAL A 159 1.76 -1.20 -10.54
C VAL A 159 3.22 -1.48 -10.18
N ALA A 160 3.54 -1.66 -8.89
CA ALA A 160 4.91 -1.93 -8.45
C ALA A 160 5.39 -3.31 -8.93
N GLY A 161 4.50 -4.32 -8.91
CA GLY A 161 4.81 -5.65 -9.44
C GLY A 161 5.15 -5.64 -10.94
N LEU A 162 4.35 -4.94 -11.75
CA LEU A 162 4.64 -4.79 -13.19
C LEU A 162 5.91 -3.98 -13.44
N ALA A 163 6.16 -2.93 -12.65
CA ALA A 163 7.38 -2.15 -12.74
C ALA A 163 8.62 -3.01 -12.50
N TYR A 164 8.62 -3.81 -11.44
CA TYR A 164 9.72 -4.74 -11.15
C TYR A 164 9.83 -5.87 -12.19
N ALA A 165 8.70 -6.36 -12.69
CA ALA A 165 8.72 -7.36 -13.76
C ALA A 165 9.37 -6.82 -15.04
N TYR A 166 9.05 -5.59 -15.43
CA TYR A 166 9.68 -4.90 -16.55
C TYR A 166 11.20 -4.73 -16.34
N MET A 167 11.59 -4.16 -15.19
CA MET A 167 12.99 -3.93 -14.85
C MET A 167 13.77 -5.25 -14.80
N GLY A 168 13.19 -6.31 -14.24
CA GLY A 168 13.79 -7.65 -14.24
C GLY A 168 13.99 -8.21 -15.65
N GLY A 169 13.03 -7.97 -16.55
CA GLY A 169 13.12 -8.38 -17.95
C GLY A 169 14.25 -7.68 -18.71
N VAL A 170 14.34 -6.35 -18.58
CA VAL A 170 15.39 -5.57 -19.27
C VAL A 170 16.77 -5.77 -18.65
N SER A 171 16.86 -6.09 -17.37
CA SER A 171 18.11 -6.35 -16.65
C SER A 171 18.52 -7.84 -16.64
N SER A 172 17.78 -8.71 -17.33
CA SER A 172 18.03 -10.17 -17.34
C SER A 172 18.07 -10.81 -15.95
N LEU A 173 17.15 -10.39 -15.07
CA LEU A 173 16.96 -10.89 -13.70
C LEU A 173 15.66 -11.69 -13.59
N PRO A 174 15.62 -12.98 -13.96
CA PRO A 174 14.38 -13.77 -14.03
C PRO A 174 13.62 -13.84 -12.70
N TRP A 175 14.30 -13.95 -11.55
CA TRP A 175 13.69 -13.97 -10.24
C TRP A 175 12.87 -12.70 -9.96
N MET A 176 13.38 -11.55 -10.41
CA MET A 176 12.72 -10.25 -10.27
C MET A 176 11.50 -10.13 -11.18
N THR A 177 11.62 -10.57 -12.44
CA THR A 177 10.51 -10.65 -13.39
C THR A 177 9.38 -11.52 -12.85
N ILE A 178 9.71 -12.73 -12.41
CA ILE A 178 8.76 -13.71 -11.91
C ILE A 178 8.11 -13.23 -10.60
N GLY A 179 8.91 -12.69 -9.67
CA GLY A 179 8.40 -12.14 -8.40
C GLY A 179 7.45 -10.96 -8.61
N GLY A 180 7.83 -10.03 -9.50
CA GLY A 180 6.96 -8.90 -9.87
C GLY A 180 5.63 -9.35 -10.47
N LEU A 181 5.65 -10.32 -11.40
CA LEU A 181 4.43 -10.85 -12.03
C LEU A 181 3.56 -11.66 -11.06
N ALA A 182 4.16 -12.40 -10.15
CA ALA A 182 3.43 -13.12 -9.11
C ALA A 182 2.66 -12.15 -8.19
N ILE A 183 3.32 -11.06 -7.75
CA ILE A 183 2.67 -10.00 -6.98
C ILE A 183 1.58 -9.33 -7.80
N ALA A 184 1.88 -8.88 -9.02
CA ALA A 184 0.93 -8.18 -9.88
C ALA A 184 -0.33 -9.02 -10.13
N GLY A 185 -0.19 -10.30 -10.46
CA GLY A 185 -1.32 -11.21 -10.72
C GLY A 185 -2.20 -11.40 -9.49
N ALA A 186 -1.62 -11.75 -8.35
CA ALA A 186 -2.36 -12.03 -7.13
C ALA A 186 -3.07 -10.78 -6.57
N TYR A 187 -2.41 -9.61 -6.55
CA TYR A 187 -2.99 -8.38 -6.04
C TYR A 187 -4.04 -7.79 -7.00
N THR A 188 -3.91 -8.01 -8.31
CA THR A 188 -4.97 -7.68 -9.27
C THR A 188 -6.21 -8.55 -9.04
N ALA A 189 -6.05 -9.84 -8.78
CA ALA A 189 -7.16 -10.76 -8.50
C ALA A 189 -7.87 -10.44 -7.17
N PHE A 190 -7.21 -9.77 -6.23
CA PHE A 190 -7.81 -9.29 -4.99
C PHE A 190 -8.77 -8.10 -5.21
N LEU A 191 -8.55 -7.25 -6.23
CA LEU A 191 -9.32 -6.04 -6.46
C LEU A 191 -10.85 -6.28 -6.54
N PRO A 192 -11.37 -7.26 -7.31
CA PRO A 192 -12.81 -7.54 -7.34
C PRO A 192 -13.40 -7.89 -5.97
N TRP A 193 -12.64 -8.50 -5.08
CA TRP A 193 -13.07 -8.83 -3.72
C TRP A 193 -13.09 -7.61 -2.81
N ASN A 194 -12.12 -6.72 -2.95
CA ASN A 194 -11.96 -5.54 -2.11
C ASN A 194 -12.86 -4.35 -2.55
N LEU A 195 -13.17 -4.26 -3.85
CA LEU A 195 -13.97 -3.16 -4.41
C LEU A 195 -15.48 -3.44 -4.44
N ARG A 196 -15.94 -4.61 -4.00
CA ARG A 196 -17.37 -4.96 -3.94
C ARG A 196 -18.13 -4.03 -3.02
N THR A 197 -19.24 -3.48 -3.50
CA THR A 197 -20.17 -2.70 -2.67
C THR A 197 -20.95 -3.61 -1.72
N GLY A 198 -20.93 -3.30 -0.43
CA GLY A 198 -21.72 -4.01 0.59
C GLY A 198 -21.19 -5.37 1.05
N HIS A 199 -20.26 -5.97 0.33
CA HIS A 199 -19.68 -7.30 0.62
C HIS A 199 -18.16 -7.35 0.34
N ASN A 200 -17.49 -6.22 0.49
CA ASN A 200 -16.04 -6.14 0.36
C ASN A 200 -15.33 -6.91 1.48
N VAL A 201 -14.05 -7.17 1.26
CA VAL A 201 -13.15 -7.77 2.24
C VAL A 201 -11.88 -6.94 2.32
N PHE A 202 -11.26 -6.88 3.49
CA PHE A 202 -10.03 -6.16 3.69
C PHE A 202 -8.82 -7.09 3.60
N LEU A 203 -7.73 -6.53 3.09
CA LEU A 203 -6.45 -7.23 2.94
C LEU A 203 -5.94 -7.69 4.31
N GLY A 204 -5.98 -6.79 5.31
CA GLY A 204 -5.45 -7.00 6.64
C GLY A 204 -3.94 -6.88 6.71
N ASP A 205 -3.42 -7.00 7.94
CA ASP A 205 -1.97 -6.88 8.20
C ASP A 205 -1.20 -8.04 7.56
N ALA A 206 -1.79 -9.22 7.48
CA ALA A 206 -1.22 -10.37 6.77
C ALA A 206 -0.83 -10.02 5.32
N GLY A 207 -1.71 -9.37 4.58
CA GLY A 207 -1.47 -9.03 3.19
C GLY A 207 -0.58 -7.81 2.99
N SER A 208 -0.75 -6.76 3.80
CA SER A 208 0.05 -5.54 3.70
C SER A 208 1.50 -5.76 4.11
N TYR A 209 1.78 -6.56 5.17
CA TYR A 209 3.14 -6.90 5.58
C TYR A 209 3.83 -7.78 4.53
N PHE A 210 3.12 -8.76 4.01
CA PHE A 210 3.63 -9.59 2.90
C PHE A 210 4.00 -8.72 1.69
N LEU A 211 3.14 -7.79 1.28
CA LEU A 211 3.39 -6.88 0.15
C LEU A 211 4.65 -6.06 0.39
N GLY A 212 4.76 -5.45 1.58
CA GLY A 212 5.90 -4.63 1.95
C GLY A 212 7.21 -5.40 1.98
N ALA A 213 7.21 -6.59 2.59
CA ALA A 213 8.39 -7.46 2.63
C ALA A 213 8.80 -7.92 1.22
N SER A 214 7.84 -8.33 0.39
CA SER A 214 8.09 -8.84 -0.96
C SER A 214 8.62 -7.75 -1.88
N LEU A 215 8.00 -6.58 -1.93
CA LEU A 215 8.46 -5.44 -2.72
C LEU A 215 9.81 -4.90 -2.21
N GLY A 216 9.99 -4.82 -0.88
CA GLY A 216 11.26 -4.44 -0.27
C GLY A 216 12.38 -5.42 -0.59
N THR A 217 12.10 -6.74 -0.59
CA THR A 217 13.04 -7.78 -1.01
C THR A 217 13.47 -7.58 -2.45
N ILE A 218 12.52 -7.33 -3.37
CA ILE A 218 12.84 -7.09 -4.78
C ILE A 218 13.65 -5.81 -4.95
N ALA A 219 13.30 -4.72 -4.26
CA ALA A 219 14.02 -3.44 -4.34
C ALA A 219 15.48 -3.57 -3.89
N VAL A 220 15.72 -4.20 -2.74
CA VAL A 220 17.07 -4.41 -2.20
C VAL A 220 17.85 -5.39 -3.08
N GLY A 221 17.21 -6.48 -3.52
CA GLY A 221 17.83 -7.43 -4.44
C GLY A 221 18.20 -6.80 -5.79
N ALA A 222 17.37 -5.90 -6.32
CA ALA A 222 17.64 -5.15 -7.53
C ALA A 222 18.87 -4.23 -7.37
N PHE A 223 18.94 -3.51 -6.25
CA PHE A 223 20.09 -2.65 -5.92
C PHE A 223 21.38 -3.48 -5.79
N TYR A 224 21.36 -4.62 -5.11
CA TYR A 224 22.51 -5.50 -4.97
C TYR A 224 22.92 -6.15 -6.31
N ALA A 225 21.97 -6.36 -7.22
CA ALA A 225 22.23 -6.83 -8.59
C ALA A 225 22.81 -5.73 -9.52
N GLY A 226 23.06 -4.51 -9.00
CA GLY A 226 23.67 -3.41 -9.73
C GLY A 226 22.68 -2.47 -10.43
N ILE A 227 21.37 -2.61 -10.22
CA ILE A 227 20.41 -1.61 -10.66
C ILE A 227 20.62 -0.33 -9.84
N PRO A 228 20.65 0.87 -10.47
CA PRO A 228 20.82 2.13 -9.73
C PRO A 228 19.84 2.26 -8.57
N PHE A 229 20.31 2.73 -7.42
CA PHE A 229 19.53 2.81 -6.18
C PHE A 229 18.16 3.47 -6.39
N LEU A 230 18.14 4.62 -7.06
CA LEU A 230 16.89 5.35 -7.27
C LEU A 230 15.91 4.59 -8.15
N ALA A 231 16.39 3.89 -9.20
CA ALA A 231 15.57 3.03 -10.04
C ALA A 231 15.03 1.83 -9.25
N SER A 232 15.85 1.22 -8.38
CA SER A 232 15.45 0.09 -7.54
C SER A 232 14.29 0.42 -6.60
N ILE A 233 14.21 1.64 -6.08
CA ILE A 233 13.15 2.06 -5.15
C ILE A 233 12.03 2.87 -5.83
N ALA A 234 12.17 3.21 -7.11
CA ALA A 234 11.24 4.10 -7.81
C ALA A 234 9.75 3.69 -7.72
N PRO A 235 9.38 2.40 -7.87
CA PRO A 235 7.99 1.98 -7.71
C PRO A 235 7.43 2.17 -6.29
N LEU A 236 8.27 2.46 -5.30
CA LEU A 236 7.93 2.57 -3.89
C LEU A 236 7.86 4.04 -3.41
N LEU A 237 8.37 4.99 -4.22
CA LEU A 237 8.62 6.37 -3.79
C LEU A 237 7.37 7.13 -3.35
N VAL A 238 6.22 6.93 -4.00
CA VAL A 238 4.98 7.64 -3.64
C VAL A 238 4.49 7.21 -2.25
N TYR A 239 4.52 5.91 -1.95
CA TYR A 239 4.17 5.38 -0.64
C TYR A 239 5.15 5.86 0.45
N LEU A 240 6.44 5.82 0.15
CA LEU A 240 7.49 6.35 1.03
C LEU A 240 7.30 7.85 1.29
N ALA A 241 6.99 8.63 0.24
CA ALA A 241 6.79 10.07 0.37
C ALA A 241 5.56 10.44 1.20
N ASP A 242 4.42 9.77 0.96
CA ASP A 242 3.19 9.97 1.75
C ASP A 242 3.44 9.66 3.23
N SER A 243 3.94 8.45 3.51
CA SER A 243 4.16 8.02 4.89
C SER A 243 5.20 8.86 5.61
N SER A 244 6.35 9.16 4.96
CA SER A 244 7.41 9.96 5.56
C SER A 244 6.96 11.41 5.82
N MET A 245 6.29 12.04 4.84
CA MET A 245 5.81 13.42 5.00
C MET A 245 4.73 13.50 6.09
N THR A 246 3.83 12.53 6.16
CA THR A 246 2.82 12.45 7.21
C THR A 246 3.48 12.33 8.58
N LEU A 247 4.47 11.46 8.72
CA LEU A 247 5.22 11.27 9.95
C LEU A 247 5.97 12.54 10.37
N ILE A 248 6.67 13.19 9.42
CA ILE A 248 7.38 14.46 9.66
C ILE A 248 6.43 15.56 10.12
N ARG A 249 5.27 15.70 9.46
CA ARG A 249 4.25 16.71 9.83
C ARG A 249 3.75 16.48 11.27
N ARG A 250 3.49 15.23 11.65
CA ARG A 250 3.02 14.89 13.01
C ARG A 250 4.09 15.14 14.06
N MET A 251 5.34 14.76 13.80
CA MET A 251 6.45 15.05 14.70
C MET A 251 6.67 16.57 14.86
N ALA A 252 6.61 17.34 13.78
CA ALA A 252 6.73 18.79 13.82
C ALA A 252 5.58 19.47 14.59
N ALA A 253 4.38 18.88 14.57
CA ALA A 253 3.23 19.32 15.35
C ALA A 253 3.26 18.87 16.81
N GLY A 254 4.29 18.13 17.26
CA GLY A 254 4.39 17.59 18.62
C GLY A 254 3.40 16.44 18.90
N GLU A 255 2.82 15.84 17.86
CA GLU A 255 1.87 14.73 18.02
C GLU A 255 2.59 13.41 18.31
N GLN A 256 1.86 12.48 18.91
CA GLN A 256 2.36 11.13 19.17
C GLN A 256 2.34 10.33 17.86
N TRP A 257 3.42 10.43 17.08
CA TRP A 257 3.57 9.88 15.73
C TRP A 257 3.35 8.36 15.65
N TYR A 258 3.58 7.62 16.75
CA TYR A 258 3.40 6.16 16.85
C TYR A 258 1.95 5.73 17.14
N LYS A 259 1.05 6.69 17.44
CA LYS A 259 -0.38 6.38 17.62
C LYS A 259 -1.10 6.31 16.27
N PRO A 260 -2.10 5.43 16.14
CA PRO A 260 -2.93 5.37 14.94
C PRO A 260 -3.55 6.72 14.60
N HIS A 261 -3.56 7.09 13.33
CA HIS A 261 -4.07 8.36 12.82
C HIS A 261 -4.70 8.19 11.44
N ARG A 262 -5.36 9.26 10.95
CA ARG A 262 -5.97 9.31 9.62
C ARG A 262 -5.56 10.62 8.93
N THR A 263 -4.25 10.78 8.66
CA THR A 263 -3.69 12.03 8.12
C THR A 263 -2.81 11.85 6.89
N HIS A 264 -2.75 10.63 6.34
CA HIS A 264 -2.08 10.34 5.08
C HIS A 264 -2.75 11.09 3.92
N VAL A 265 -1.97 11.40 2.90
CA VAL A 265 -2.48 12.14 1.73
C VAL A 265 -3.67 11.41 1.09
N TYR A 266 -3.57 10.10 0.88
CA TYR A 266 -4.65 9.31 0.29
C TYR A 266 -5.94 9.34 1.14
N GLN A 267 -5.85 9.40 2.47
CA GLN A 267 -7.00 9.53 3.37
C GLN A 267 -7.60 10.93 3.28
N ARG A 268 -6.76 11.97 3.29
CA ARG A 268 -7.18 13.35 3.12
C ARG A 268 -7.86 13.59 1.77
N LEU A 269 -7.48 12.87 0.72
CA LEU A 269 -8.20 12.88 -0.57
C LEU A 269 -9.64 12.37 -0.41
N THR A 270 -9.88 11.38 0.44
CA THR A 270 -11.25 10.94 0.73
C THR A 270 -12.02 11.92 1.60
N ASP A 271 -11.34 12.62 2.50
CA ASP A 271 -11.95 13.63 3.37
C ASP A 271 -12.40 14.89 2.58
N VAL A 272 -11.73 15.22 1.47
CA VAL A 272 -12.17 16.29 0.54
C VAL A 272 -13.22 15.83 -0.48
N GLY A 273 -13.83 14.65 -0.29
CA GLY A 273 -14.99 14.17 -1.06
C GLY A 273 -14.66 13.22 -2.21
N LEU A 274 -13.40 12.82 -2.42
CA LEU A 274 -13.07 11.80 -3.42
C LEU A 274 -13.46 10.40 -2.94
N GLY A 275 -14.05 9.60 -3.83
CA GLY A 275 -14.29 8.19 -3.54
C GLY A 275 -12.99 7.38 -3.46
N HIS A 276 -13.01 6.23 -2.76
CA HIS A 276 -11.85 5.34 -2.60
C HIS A 276 -11.17 4.99 -3.93
N ILE A 277 -11.96 4.69 -4.98
CA ILE A 277 -11.44 4.35 -6.30
C ILE A 277 -10.68 5.53 -6.92
N SER A 278 -11.22 6.75 -6.85
CA SER A 278 -10.57 7.95 -7.40
C SER A 278 -9.25 8.26 -6.68
N ALA A 279 -9.22 8.19 -5.35
CA ALA A 279 -8.01 8.36 -4.56
C ALA A 279 -6.97 7.27 -4.90
N THR A 280 -7.39 6.01 -5.01
CA THR A 280 -6.53 4.87 -5.40
C THR A 280 -5.92 5.08 -6.79
N ILE A 281 -6.72 5.52 -7.77
CA ILE A 281 -6.22 5.81 -9.13
C ILE A 281 -5.18 6.92 -9.10
N MET A 282 -5.40 7.99 -8.33
CA MET A 282 -4.42 9.09 -8.20
C MET A 282 -3.09 8.61 -7.63
N VAL A 283 -3.10 7.84 -6.54
CA VAL A 283 -1.89 7.26 -5.94
C VAL A 283 -1.16 6.35 -6.93
N SER A 284 -1.91 5.45 -7.58
CA SER A 284 -1.34 4.47 -8.51
C SER A 284 -0.79 5.13 -9.78
N SER A 285 -1.48 6.14 -10.31
CA SER A 285 -1.01 6.94 -11.44
C SER A 285 0.26 7.73 -11.09
N ALA A 286 0.31 8.36 -9.91
CA ALA A 286 1.52 9.04 -9.44
C ALA A 286 2.68 8.04 -9.33
N THR A 287 2.45 6.84 -8.78
CA THR A 287 3.46 5.78 -8.69
C THR A 287 3.98 5.38 -10.07
N ALA A 288 3.10 5.14 -11.04
CA ALA A 288 3.48 4.74 -12.39
C ALA A 288 4.28 5.85 -13.11
N ILE A 289 3.85 7.11 -12.98
CA ILE A 289 4.52 8.27 -13.61
C ILE A 289 5.90 8.50 -12.99
N VAL A 290 5.99 8.48 -11.65
CA VAL A 290 7.28 8.66 -10.94
C VAL A 290 8.26 7.56 -11.33
N TRP A 291 7.82 6.30 -11.34
CA TRP A 291 8.64 5.18 -11.79
C TRP A 291 9.13 5.37 -13.23
N ALA A 292 8.24 5.71 -14.17
CA ALA A 292 8.59 5.92 -15.57
C ALA A 292 9.62 7.06 -15.74
N PHE A 293 9.45 8.18 -15.04
CA PHE A 293 10.40 9.28 -15.08
C PHE A 293 11.77 8.90 -14.50
N VAL A 294 11.79 8.20 -13.35
CA VAL A 294 13.05 7.77 -12.74
C VAL A 294 13.77 6.76 -13.64
N LEU A 295 13.05 5.83 -14.26
CA LEU A 295 13.64 4.85 -15.19
C LEU A 295 14.23 5.58 -16.41
N PHE A 296 13.49 6.50 -17.02
CA PHE A 296 13.96 7.27 -18.16
C PHE A 296 15.16 8.18 -17.80
N ALA A 297 15.14 8.82 -16.62
CA ALA A 297 16.28 9.60 -16.13
C ALA A 297 17.52 8.71 -15.94
N SER A 298 17.36 7.49 -15.42
CA SER A 298 18.45 6.53 -15.26
C SER A 298 19.09 6.16 -16.59
N ASP A 299 18.28 5.95 -17.64
CA ASP A 299 18.76 5.68 -18.99
C ASP A 299 19.54 6.89 -19.58
N LEU A 300 19.04 8.11 -19.38
CA LEU A 300 19.73 9.33 -19.78
C LEU A 300 21.07 9.51 -19.07
N PHE A 301 21.19 9.15 -17.80
CA PHE A 301 22.47 9.19 -17.09
C PHE A 301 23.46 8.15 -17.64
N LEU A 302 23.01 6.95 -17.98
CA LEU A 302 23.84 5.92 -18.59
C LEU A 302 24.35 6.32 -19.98
N THR A 303 23.57 7.09 -20.74
CA THR A 303 23.94 7.61 -22.08
C THR A 303 24.73 8.92 -22.03
N GLY A 304 25.03 9.45 -20.86
CA GLY A 304 25.79 10.69 -20.67
C GLY A 304 24.98 12.00 -20.83
N ALA A 305 23.67 11.90 -21.00
CA ALA A 305 22.76 13.05 -21.13
C ALA A 305 22.38 13.62 -19.74
N PHE A 306 23.35 13.98 -18.91
CA PHE A 306 23.17 14.33 -17.49
C PHE A 306 22.15 15.46 -17.26
N PHE A 307 22.23 16.57 -18.02
CA PHE A 307 21.30 17.69 -17.83
C PHE A 307 19.84 17.30 -18.10
N ALA A 308 19.63 16.48 -19.16
CA ALA A 308 18.31 15.95 -19.47
C ALA A 308 17.83 14.98 -18.36
N GLY A 309 18.71 14.11 -17.88
CA GLY A 309 18.43 13.21 -16.76
C GLY A 309 18.00 13.94 -15.49
N PHE A 310 18.71 15.00 -15.11
CA PHE A 310 18.31 15.86 -13.96
C PHE A 310 16.97 16.56 -14.20
N GLY A 311 16.71 17.03 -15.44
CA GLY A 311 15.41 17.62 -15.80
C GLY A 311 14.27 16.64 -15.63
N VAL A 312 14.41 15.40 -16.11
CA VAL A 312 13.39 14.35 -15.94
C VAL A 312 13.21 13.95 -14.47
N LEU A 313 14.31 13.87 -13.71
CA LEU A 313 14.23 13.59 -12.28
C LEU A 313 13.48 14.71 -11.52
N ALA A 314 13.68 15.96 -11.91
CA ALA A 314 12.93 17.08 -11.35
C ALA A 314 11.41 16.96 -11.64
N LEU A 315 11.02 16.43 -12.81
CA LEU A 315 9.60 16.13 -13.09
C LEU A 315 9.06 15.02 -12.17
N ALA A 316 9.82 13.97 -11.89
CA ALA A 316 9.42 12.94 -10.92
C ALA A 316 9.19 13.55 -9.54
N VAL A 317 10.09 14.41 -9.07
CA VAL A 317 9.94 15.14 -7.80
C VAL A 317 8.71 16.05 -7.85
N ALA A 318 8.47 16.75 -8.95
CA ALA A 318 7.29 17.62 -9.11
C ALA A 318 5.98 16.82 -9.01
N VAL A 319 5.92 15.61 -9.56
CA VAL A 319 4.74 14.71 -9.43
C VAL A 319 4.53 14.32 -7.97
N ILE A 320 5.59 13.97 -7.24
CA ILE A 320 5.48 13.63 -5.80
C ILE A 320 4.98 14.85 -5.01
N VAL A 321 5.56 16.03 -5.24
CA VAL A 321 5.16 17.27 -4.56
C VAL A 321 3.70 17.62 -4.88
N LEU A 322 3.30 17.50 -6.15
CA LEU A 322 1.92 17.71 -6.56
C LEU A 322 0.97 16.74 -5.84
N TYR A 323 1.31 15.45 -5.80
CA TYR A 323 0.54 14.46 -5.06
C TYR A 323 0.40 14.84 -3.58
N LEU A 324 1.49 15.21 -2.91
CA LEU A 324 1.49 15.57 -1.49
C LEU A 324 0.65 16.83 -1.18
N ARG A 325 0.50 17.73 -2.18
CA ARG A 325 -0.28 18.97 -2.07
C ARG A 325 -1.72 18.84 -2.59
N LEU A 326 -2.05 17.71 -3.22
CA LEU A 326 -3.32 17.54 -3.90
C LEU A 326 -4.55 17.74 -2.99
N PRO A 327 -4.60 17.22 -1.75
CA PRO A 327 -5.72 17.49 -0.85
C PRO A 327 -5.93 18.98 -0.59
N GLU A 328 -4.85 19.74 -0.38
CA GLU A 328 -4.91 21.19 -0.13
C GLU A 328 -5.40 21.95 -1.36
N LEU A 329 -4.96 21.54 -2.55
CA LEU A 329 -5.39 22.15 -3.82
C LEU A 329 -6.85 21.86 -4.15
N LEU A 330 -7.37 20.69 -3.76
CA LEU A 330 -8.77 20.33 -3.96
C LEU A 330 -9.68 21.00 -2.94
N ASP A 331 -9.26 21.08 -1.67
CA ASP A 331 -10.02 21.69 -0.58
C ASP A 331 -10.31 23.18 -0.88
N THR A 332 -9.34 23.96 -1.37
CA THR A 332 -9.53 25.36 -1.78
C THR A 332 -10.56 25.55 -2.89
N ARG A 333 -10.84 24.53 -3.70
CA ARG A 333 -11.85 24.56 -4.78
C ARG A 333 -13.24 24.11 -4.32
N LEU A 334 -13.31 23.28 -3.27
CA LEU A 334 -14.56 22.70 -2.77
C LEU A 334 -15.22 23.52 -1.67
N GLN A 335 -14.44 24.28 -0.89
CA GLN A 335 -14.97 25.18 0.16
C GLN A 335 -16.09 26.13 -0.31
N PRO A 336 -16.06 26.75 -1.50
CA PRO A 336 -17.20 27.59 -1.94
C PRO A 336 -18.50 26.80 -2.13
N ALA A 337 -18.44 25.50 -2.46
CA ALA A 337 -19.63 24.66 -2.64
C ALA A 337 -20.17 24.11 -1.32
N GLU A 338 -19.30 23.71 -0.40
CA GLU A 338 -19.68 23.25 0.94
C GLU A 338 -20.21 24.37 1.82
N GLN A 339 -19.58 25.55 1.78
CA GLN A 339 -20.12 26.73 2.45
C GLN A 339 -21.50 27.14 1.89
N ARG A 340 -21.74 27.00 0.58
CA ARG A 340 -23.06 27.18 -0.03
C ARG A 340 -24.08 26.16 0.48
N HIS A 341 -23.69 24.89 0.63
CA HIS A 341 -24.57 23.85 1.16
C HIS A 341 -24.80 23.98 2.67
N ALA A 342 -23.78 24.34 3.45
CA ALA A 342 -23.92 24.61 4.88
C ALA A 342 -24.80 25.84 5.14
N ASN A 343 -24.56 26.95 4.43
CA ASN A 343 -25.38 28.15 4.52
C ASN A 343 -26.81 27.91 4.00
N SER A 344 -27.00 27.07 2.97
CA SER A 344 -28.34 26.70 2.49
C SER A 344 -29.11 25.86 3.53
N LYS A 345 -28.44 24.93 4.21
CA LYS A 345 -29.05 24.15 5.30
C LYS A 345 -29.37 25.02 6.52
N GLN A 346 -28.49 25.95 6.83
CA GLN A 346 -28.70 26.90 7.94
C GLN A 346 -29.85 27.86 7.65
N ASN A 347 -29.94 28.42 6.42
CA ASN A 347 -31.06 29.24 6.00
C ASN A 347 -32.40 28.49 5.99
N ILE A 348 -32.39 27.19 5.61
CA ILE A 348 -33.61 26.35 5.67
C ILE A 348 -34.00 26.07 7.13
N ALA A 349 -33.04 25.85 8.03
CA ALA A 349 -33.30 25.67 9.45
C ALA A 349 -33.84 26.93 10.10
N ASP A 350 -33.31 28.10 9.78
CA ASP A 350 -33.73 29.39 10.24
C ASP A 350 -35.15 29.76 9.71
N LEU A 351 -35.44 29.49 8.44
CA LEU A 351 -36.78 29.63 7.87
C LEU A 351 -37.82 28.73 8.51
N ASN A 352 -37.45 27.49 8.85
CA ASN A 352 -38.36 26.58 9.57
C ASN A 352 -38.57 26.99 11.04
N ALA A 353 -37.60 27.63 11.69
CA ALA A 353 -37.73 28.19 13.02
C ALA A 353 -38.63 29.43 13.05
N GLU A 354 -38.60 30.26 12.01
CA GLU A 354 -39.47 31.41 11.85
C GLU A 354 -40.93 31.04 11.50
N THR A 355 -41.14 29.95 10.78
CA THR A 355 -42.47 29.51 10.36
C THR A 355 -43.20 28.68 11.40
N HIS A 356 -42.54 28.16 12.43
CA HIS A 356 -43.13 27.45 13.53
C HIS A 356 -42.63 27.99 14.87
N PRO A 357 -43.12 29.17 15.35
CA PRO A 357 -42.80 29.62 16.67
C PRO A 357 -43.45 28.65 17.69
N VAL A 358 -42.60 28.04 18.52
CA VAL A 358 -43.06 27.20 19.64
C VAL A 358 -43.97 28.06 20.53
N SER A 359 -45.27 27.79 20.48
CA SER A 359 -46.23 28.40 21.41
C SER A 359 -45.98 27.83 22.83
N GLU A 360 -45.17 28.51 23.61
CA GLU A 360 -45.16 28.31 25.07
C GLU A 360 -46.53 28.71 25.62
N ARG A 361 -47.39 27.73 25.83
CA ARG A 361 -48.54 27.91 26.75
C ARG A 361 -47.99 27.89 28.17
N LYS A 362 -47.91 29.07 28.73
CA LYS A 362 -47.88 29.26 30.17
C LYS A 362 -49.14 28.59 30.77
N SER A 363 -48.94 27.55 31.52
CA SER A 363 -49.94 27.11 32.52
C SER A 363 -49.72 27.94 33.80
N GLU A 364 -50.37 29.08 33.88
CA GLU A 364 -50.55 29.73 35.16
C GLU A 364 -51.50 28.89 36.04
N GLY A 365 -51.13 28.78 37.30
CA GLY A 365 -51.79 27.99 38.29
C GLY A 365 -53.14 28.54 38.71
N SER A 366 -53.92 27.73 39.35
CA SER A 366 -54.88 28.12 40.36
C SER A 366 -54.76 27.15 41.51
N GLN A 367 -54.48 27.78 42.67
CA GLN A 367 -54.72 27.23 43.98
C GLN A 367 -56.22 27.05 44.12
N GLU A 368 -56.67 25.94 44.67
CA GLU A 368 -57.57 25.79 45.83
C GLU A 368 -57.55 24.33 46.28
#